data_1045cf5e0af3016823a783875e7b3e5d
#
_entry.id   1045cf5e0af3016823a783875e7b3e5d
#
_cell.length_a   1.000
_cell.length_b   1.000
_cell.length_c   1.000
_cell.angle_alpha   90.00
_cell.angle_beta   90.00
_cell.angle_gamma   90.00
#
_symmetry.space_group_name_H-M   'P 1'
#
loop_
_entity.id
_entity.type
_entity.pdbx_description
1 polymer ?
#
loop_
_entity_poly.entity_id
_entity_poly.type
_entity_poly.pdbx_seq_one_letter_code
_entity_poly.pdbx_strand_id
1 'polypeptide(L)'
;MNWITGAELAAAVSNAGGLGTLGPNAGSKTVTRDVGETGERLRSQIRKVKALTNKPFAVNFPVGAEGVEAVEGGRKYSQRCIEVALEEGIPVAITSVGSPSVYTRVLHDAGVKVLHAVSTAAQAKKAEDAGVDAVICEGYEGGGHKALTELTTMVLVPMVASAVSIPIIAGGGICDARGLVAALALGADGVYMGTRFIATHESDAHPKVKRAIIDAQDACTVSIRKWIVYARDLKNAFTERYLEMQHRGASDEELLRFLDEHSMYRALVQGDVQEGELPCGQDAGMIDEVLYAAEVIKKMVAQLMPVLEDLRDRVSFL
;
A
#
# COMPACT_ATOMS: atom_id res chain seq x y z
N MET A 1 3.47 2.57 -0.07
CA MET A 1 4.47 1.57 -0.53
C MET A 1 5.83 1.96 0.05
N ASN A 2 6.39 1.07 0.84
CA ASN A 2 7.64 1.32 1.54
C ASN A 2 8.79 1.59 0.55
N TRP A 3 9.69 2.52 0.87
CA TRP A 3 10.87 2.96 0.09
C TRP A 3 10.58 3.69 -1.22
N ILE A 4 9.48 3.41 -1.90
CA ILE A 4 9.27 3.74 -3.32
C ILE A 4 8.20 4.80 -3.61
N THR A 5 7.39 5.18 -2.61
CA THR A 5 6.45 6.28 -2.77
C THR A 5 7.02 7.54 -2.13
N GLY A 6 7.94 8.17 -2.85
CA GLY A 6 8.53 9.45 -2.48
C GLY A 6 7.67 10.66 -2.83
N ALA A 7 8.24 11.85 -2.62
CA ALA A 7 7.52 13.11 -2.82
C ALA A 7 7.07 13.32 -4.26
N GLU A 8 7.88 12.92 -5.23
CA GLU A 8 7.60 13.08 -6.65
C GLU A 8 6.35 12.30 -7.05
N LEU A 9 6.27 11.02 -6.67
CA LEU A 9 5.10 10.19 -6.98
C LEU A 9 3.86 10.67 -6.23
N ALA A 10 3.98 11.00 -4.94
CA ALA A 10 2.85 11.49 -4.16
C ALA A 10 2.28 12.79 -4.74
N ALA A 11 3.15 13.75 -5.10
CA ALA A 11 2.73 15.00 -5.70
C ALA A 11 2.12 14.82 -7.09
N ALA A 12 2.70 13.94 -7.93
CA ALA A 12 2.18 13.67 -9.28
C ALA A 12 0.77 13.07 -9.24
N VAL A 13 0.52 12.11 -8.33
CA VAL A 13 -0.82 11.55 -8.11
C VAL A 13 -1.81 12.62 -7.64
N SER A 14 -1.42 13.46 -6.67
CA SER A 14 -2.28 14.55 -6.17
C SER A 14 -2.58 15.59 -7.24
N ASN A 15 -1.60 15.98 -8.04
CA ASN A 15 -1.78 16.92 -9.15
C ASN A 15 -2.69 16.35 -10.26
N ALA A 16 -2.72 15.03 -10.42
CA ALA A 16 -3.59 14.34 -11.38
C ALA A 16 -5.03 14.12 -10.86
N GLY A 17 -5.35 14.55 -9.64
CA GLY A 17 -6.70 14.45 -9.07
C GLY A 17 -6.92 13.23 -8.16
N GLY A 18 -5.88 12.44 -7.88
CA GLY A 18 -5.90 11.39 -6.86
C GLY A 18 -5.48 11.90 -5.48
N LEU A 19 -5.34 11.01 -4.51
CA LEU A 19 -4.74 11.27 -3.21
C LEU A 19 -3.37 10.58 -3.13
N GLY A 20 -2.32 11.31 -3.49
CA GLY A 20 -0.96 10.80 -3.41
C GLY A 20 -0.57 10.49 -1.96
N THR A 21 0.10 9.37 -1.73
CA THR A 21 0.39 8.90 -0.37
C THR A 21 1.88 8.65 -0.19
N LEU A 22 2.53 9.42 0.69
CA LEU A 22 3.90 9.12 1.11
C LEU A 22 3.94 7.79 1.85
N GLY A 23 4.86 6.92 1.44
CA GLY A 23 5.11 5.65 2.11
C GLY A 23 6.13 5.77 3.25
N PRO A 24 6.22 4.76 4.12
CA PRO A 24 7.33 4.64 5.06
C PRO A 24 8.67 4.61 4.30
N ASN A 25 9.72 5.19 4.89
CA ASN A 25 11.04 5.34 4.28
C ASN A 25 11.08 5.99 2.89
N ALA A 26 10.04 6.79 2.56
CA ALA A 26 9.95 7.51 1.29
C ALA A 26 11.25 8.27 0.97
N GLY A 27 11.75 8.14 -0.26
CA GLY A 27 12.93 8.82 -0.76
C GLY A 27 14.26 8.47 -0.08
N SER A 28 14.28 7.45 0.79
CA SER A 28 15.48 7.04 1.52
C SER A 28 16.37 6.14 0.66
N LYS A 29 17.68 6.39 0.73
CA LYS A 29 18.71 5.62 0.01
C LYS A 29 19.54 4.71 0.92
N THR A 30 19.27 4.73 2.22
CA THR A 30 19.98 3.93 3.24
C THR A 30 19.03 3.50 4.32
N VAL A 31 19.27 2.31 4.89
CA VAL A 31 18.53 1.83 6.05
C VAL A 31 18.97 2.60 7.30
N THR A 32 18.04 2.96 8.15
CA THR A 32 18.32 3.51 9.48
C THR A 32 17.45 2.85 10.54
N ARG A 33 17.97 2.72 11.75
CA ARG A 33 17.21 2.34 12.95
C ARG A 33 17.08 3.53 13.92
N ASP A 34 17.62 4.68 13.55
CA ASP A 34 17.50 5.91 14.34
C ASP A 34 16.14 6.55 14.09
N VAL A 35 15.36 6.66 15.17
CA VAL A 35 14.00 7.22 15.14
C VAL A 35 14.02 8.72 14.81
N GLY A 36 15.04 9.45 15.26
CA GLY A 36 15.23 10.86 14.95
C GLY A 36 15.50 11.07 13.46
N GLU A 37 16.43 10.31 12.92
CA GLU A 37 16.74 10.33 11.48
C GLU A 37 15.53 9.96 10.63
N THR A 38 14.76 8.95 11.05
CA THR A 38 13.50 8.58 10.39
C THR A 38 12.52 9.75 10.32
N GLY A 39 12.35 10.46 11.43
CA GLY A 39 11.48 11.64 11.48
C GLY A 39 11.95 12.76 10.54
N GLU A 40 13.26 13.04 10.49
CA GLU A 40 13.80 14.09 9.60
C GLU A 40 13.70 13.71 8.12
N ARG A 41 13.88 12.44 7.77
CA ARG A 41 13.64 11.92 6.41
C ARG A 41 12.18 12.14 6.00
N LEU A 42 11.21 11.77 6.85
CA LEU A 42 9.80 12.00 6.59
C LEU A 42 9.48 13.48 6.47
N ARG A 43 10.00 14.34 7.36
CA ARG A 43 9.86 15.79 7.31
C ARG A 43 10.33 16.34 5.96
N SER A 44 11.50 15.94 5.52
CA SER A 44 12.04 16.34 4.23
C SER A 44 11.12 15.97 3.07
N GLN A 45 10.55 14.76 3.07
CA GLN A 45 9.63 14.33 2.04
C GLN A 45 8.30 15.09 2.08
N ILE A 46 7.72 15.34 3.25
CA ILE A 46 6.49 16.13 3.39
C ILE A 46 6.69 17.56 2.83
N ARG A 47 7.81 18.21 3.18
CA ARG A 47 8.14 19.54 2.66
C ARG A 47 8.32 19.55 1.15
N LYS A 48 8.92 18.49 0.61
CA LYS A 48 9.08 18.31 -0.84
C LYS A 48 7.73 18.16 -1.55
N VAL A 49 6.79 17.37 -1.00
CA VAL A 49 5.42 17.29 -1.55
C VAL A 49 4.76 18.64 -1.56
N LYS A 50 4.83 19.40 -0.45
CA LYS A 50 4.25 20.75 -0.35
C LYS A 50 4.84 21.75 -1.33
N ALA A 51 6.11 21.57 -1.71
CA ALA A 51 6.75 22.38 -2.75
C ALA A 51 6.32 21.99 -4.18
N LEU A 52 5.88 20.73 -4.39
CA LEU A 52 5.51 20.20 -5.71
C LEU A 52 3.99 20.29 -5.99
N THR A 53 3.16 20.44 -4.94
CA THR A 53 1.71 20.50 -5.09
C THR A 53 1.04 21.29 -3.98
N ASN A 54 -0.06 21.99 -4.31
CA ASN A 54 -0.99 22.58 -3.36
C ASN A 54 -2.24 21.70 -3.12
N LYS A 55 -2.28 20.51 -3.71
CA LYS A 55 -3.38 19.57 -3.55
C LYS A 55 -3.19 18.71 -2.29
N PRO A 56 -4.27 18.15 -1.72
CA PRO A 56 -4.15 17.26 -0.58
C PRO A 56 -3.33 16.01 -0.94
N PHE A 57 -2.59 15.53 0.06
CA PHE A 57 -1.85 14.27 0.01
C PHE A 57 -1.96 13.57 1.36
N ALA A 58 -1.65 12.28 1.40
CA ALA A 58 -1.64 11.49 2.61
C ALA A 58 -0.23 11.07 3.01
N VAL A 59 -0.08 10.73 4.29
CA VAL A 59 1.10 10.01 4.81
C VAL A 59 0.63 8.70 5.41
N ASN A 60 1.22 7.58 4.97
CA ASN A 60 0.95 6.27 5.54
C ASN A 60 1.98 5.93 6.61
N PHE A 61 1.50 5.47 7.76
CA PHE A 61 2.33 4.91 8.81
C PHE A 61 1.61 3.76 9.52
N PRO A 62 2.35 2.69 9.91
CA PRO A 62 1.79 1.64 10.72
C PRO A 62 1.49 2.20 12.12
N VAL A 63 0.41 1.73 12.76
CA VAL A 63 0.12 2.08 14.17
C VAL A 63 1.17 1.47 15.09
N GLY A 64 1.71 0.32 14.71
CA GLY A 64 2.67 -0.44 15.50
C GLY A 64 1.99 -1.43 16.45
N ALA A 65 2.49 -2.66 16.49
CA ALA A 65 2.06 -3.66 17.46
C ALA A 65 2.70 -3.42 18.83
N GLU A 66 1.98 -3.71 19.91
CA GLU A 66 2.55 -3.72 21.25
C GLU A 66 3.65 -4.79 21.33
N GLY A 67 4.78 -4.46 21.98
CA GLY A 67 5.91 -5.38 22.17
C GLY A 67 6.92 -5.42 21.01
N VAL A 68 6.71 -4.68 19.93
CA VAL A 68 7.66 -4.54 18.79
C VAL A 68 8.19 -3.11 18.76
N GLU A 69 9.16 -2.80 19.63
CA GLU A 69 9.56 -1.40 19.83
C GLU A 69 10.70 -0.89 18.93
N ALA A 70 11.57 -1.78 18.45
CA ALA A 70 12.88 -1.39 17.89
C ALA A 70 13.04 -1.59 16.38
N VAL A 71 11.98 -1.97 15.66
CA VAL A 71 12.03 -2.20 14.20
C VAL A 71 11.10 -1.24 13.46
N GLU A 72 11.32 -1.11 12.18
CA GLU A 72 10.40 -0.43 11.27
C GLU A 72 8.97 -0.92 11.50
N GLY A 73 8.05 -0.01 11.79
CA GLY A 73 6.69 -0.34 12.20
C GLY A 73 6.51 -0.55 13.72
N GLY A 74 7.55 -0.46 14.53
CA GLY A 74 7.46 -0.43 15.99
C GLY A 74 6.82 0.86 16.50
N ARG A 75 6.35 0.84 17.76
CA ARG A 75 5.58 1.95 18.35
C ARG A 75 6.35 3.29 18.37
N LYS A 76 7.65 3.27 18.68
CA LYS A 76 8.49 4.49 18.70
C LYS A 76 8.67 5.09 17.31
N TYR A 77 8.84 4.26 16.29
CA TYR A 77 8.89 4.67 14.89
C TYR A 77 7.57 5.36 14.48
N SER A 78 6.45 4.71 14.75
CA SER A 78 5.13 5.23 14.41
C SER A 78 4.82 6.54 15.13
N GLN A 79 5.14 6.62 16.44
CA GLN A 79 4.98 7.83 17.21
C GLN A 79 5.78 9.00 16.62
N ARG A 80 7.05 8.77 16.27
CA ARG A 80 7.87 9.83 15.65
C ARG A 80 7.34 10.28 14.30
N CYS A 81 6.87 9.34 13.48
CA CYS A 81 6.24 9.69 12.20
C CYS A 81 5.00 10.56 12.38
N ILE A 82 4.16 10.25 13.37
CA ILE A 82 2.95 11.03 13.68
C ILE A 82 3.31 12.41 14.21
N GLU A 83 4.25 12.52 15.13
CA GLU A 83 4.73 13.82 15.64
C GLU A 83 5.17 14.73 14.47
N VAL A 84 6.00 14.21 13.58
CA VAL A 84 6.46 14.96 12.40
C VAL A 84 5.30 15.31 11.46
N ALA A 85 4.38 14.38 11.24
CA ALA A 85 3.21 14.62 10.40
C ALA A 85 2.32 15.74 10.94
N LEU A 86 2.12 15.78 12.26
CA LEU A 86 1.39 16.84 12.96
C LEU A 86 2.14 18.19 12.89
N GLU A 87 3.43 18.20 13.19
CA GLU A 87 4.28 19.39 13.13
C GLU A 87 4.28 20.01 11.72
N GLU A 88 4.29 19.17 10.70
CA GLU A 88 4.24 19.59 9.29
C GLU A 88 2.81 19.85 8.78
N GLY A 89 1.76 19.61 9.56
CA GLY A 89 0.37 19.87 9.20
C GLY A 89 -0.05 19.13 7.92
N ILE A 90 -0.01 17.80 7.94
CA ILE A 90 -0.52 16.99 6.83
C ILE A 90 -2.05 17.02 6.80
N PRO A 91 -2.69 16.94 5.62
CA PRO A 91 -4.16 16.94 5.57
C PRO A 91 -4.78 15.58 5.84
N VAL A 92 -4.10 14.47 5.51
CA VAL A 92 -4.63 13.11 5.59
C VAL A 92 -3.58 12.14 6.12
N ALA A 93 -3.98 11.30 7.07
CA ALA A 93 -3.21 10.18 7.59
C ALA A 93 -3.83 8.86 7.14
N ILE A 94 -3.00 7.92 6.66
CA ILE A 94 -3.43 6.55 6.42
C ILE A 94 -2.74 5.68 7.46
N THR A 95 -3.51 5.06 8.33
CA THR A 95 -2.99 4.15 9.36
C THR A 95 -3.19 2.70 8.96
N SER A 96 -2.24 1.85 9.34
CA SER A 96 -2.28 0.40 9.08
C SER A 96 -1.62 -0.35 10.24
N VAL A 97 -1.82 -1.66 10.31
CA VAL A 97 -1.18 -2.53 11.31
C VAL A 97 -1.41 -2.07 12.76
N GLY A 98 -2.45 -2.59 13.40
CA GLY A 98 -2.81 -2.25 14.77
C GLY A 98 -4.18 -1.57 14.88
N SER A 99 -4.51 -1.06 16.07
CA SER A 99 -5.80 -0.37 16.31
C SER A 99 -5.69 1.11 15.96
N PRO A 100 -6.58 1.66 15.11
CA PRO A 100 -6.56 3.10 14.79
C PRO A 100 -6.90 3.98 16.01
N SER A 101 -7.58 3.45 17.04
CA SER A 101 -7.96 4.20 18.23
C SER A 101 -6.78 4.85 18.96
N VAL A 102 -5.56 4.33 18.75
CA VAL A 102 -4.33 4.87 19.38
C VAL A 102 -4.05 6.31 18.94
N TYR A 103 -4.33 6.63 17.67
CA TYR A 103 -3.93 7.93 17.09
C TYR A 103 -5.08 8.73 16.47
N THR A 104 -6.26 8.12 16.27
CA THR A 104 -7.37 8.82 15.58
C THR A 104 -7.71 10.14 16.24
N ARG A 105 -7.86 10.14 17.59
CA ARG A 105 -8.24 11.36 18.30
C ARG A 105 -7.18 12.48 18.18
N VAL A 106 -5.91 12.18 18.38
CA VAL A 106 -4.85 13.20 18.30
C VAL A 106 -4.70 13.77 16.90
N LEU A 107 -4.94 12.94 15.87
CA LEU A 107 -4.95 13.37 14.47
C LEU A 107 -6.15 14.29 14.19
N HIS A 108 -7.35 13.93 14.65
CA HIS A 108 -8.56 14.75 14.51
C HIS A 108 -8.47 16.08 15.25
N ASP A 109 -7.91 16.09 16.47
CA ASP A 109 -7.70 17.31 17.26
C ASP A 109 -6.77 18.31 16.51
N ALA A 110 -5.93 17.81 15.59
CA ALA A 110 -5.09 18.61 14.69
C ALA A 110 -5.73 18.88 13.32
N GLY A 111 -6.98 18.49 13.10
CA GLY A 111 -7.70 18.68 11.82
C GLY A 111 -7.30 17.71 10.70
N VAL A 112 -6.59 16.63 11.01
CA VAL A 112 -6.13 15.63 10.05
C VAL A 112 -7.21 14.57 9.85
N LYS A 113 -7.55 14.28 8.58
CA LYS A 113 -8.44 13.16 8.23
C LYS A 113 -7.72 11.82 8.37
N VAL A 114 -8.42 10.81 8.91
CA VAL A 114 -7.84 9.50 9.21
C VAL A 114 -8.51 8.41 8.38
N LEU A 115 -7.73 7.74 7.55
CA LEU A 115 -8.13 6.51 6.86
C LEU A 115 -7.43 5.32 7.52
N HIS A 116 -8.08 4.16 7.58
CA HIS A 116 -7.48 2.97 8.17
C HIS A 116 -7.59 1.73 7.26
N ALA A 117 -6.46 1.03 7.08
CA ALA A 117 -6.43 -0.20 6.29
C ALA A 117 -6.97 -1.39 7.10
N VAL A 118 -7.90 -2.14 6.51
CA VAL A 118 -8.59 -3.29 7.10
C VAL A 118 -8.63 -4.48 6.15
N SER A 119 -8.71 -5.68 6.71
CA SER A 119 -8.77 -6.94 5.94
C SER A 119 -10.00 -7.79 6.31
N THR A 120 -10.89 -7.29 7.17
CA THR A 120 -12.15 -7.93 7.52
C THR A 120 -13.23 -6.90 7.86
N ALA A 121 -14.51 -7.29 7.72
CA ALA A 121 -15.64 -6.45 8.14
C ALA A 121 -15.60 -6.14 9.66
N ALA A 122 -15.16 -7.08 10.48
CA ALA A 122 -15.00 -6.86 11.92
C ALA A 122 -13.94 -5.78 12.24
N GLN A 123 -12.82 -5.75 11.50
CA GLN A 123 -11.84 -4.68 11.62
C GLN A 123 -12.40 -3.35 11.13
N ALA A 124 -13.15 -3.34 10.02
CA ALA A 124 -13.80 -2.13 9.52
C ALA A 124 -14.77 -1.52 10.54
N LYS A 125 -15.59 -2.36 11.18
CA LYS A 125 -16.50 -1.91 12.25
C LYS A 125 -15.75 -1.33 13.44
N LYS A 126 -14.66 -1.96 13.89
CA LYS A 126 -13.79 -1.42 14.96
C LYS A 126 -13.13 -0.10 14.56
N ALA A 127 -12.78 0.07 13.30
CA ALA A 127 -12.19 1.31 12.79
C ALA A 127 -13.25 2.43 12.76
N GLU A 128 -14.46 2.16 12.31
CA GLU A 128 -15.59 3.09 12.38
C GLU A 128 -15.90 3.49 13.83
N ASP A 129 -15.97 2.53 14.75
CA ASP A 129 -16.19 2.79 16.19
C ASP A 129 -15.03 3.61 16.83
N ALA A 130 -13.81 3.50 16.29
CA ALA A 130 -12.67 4.34 16.66
C ALA A 130 -12.71 5.74 16.03
N GLY A 131 -13.69 6.03 15.18
CA GLY A 131 -13.97 7.33 14.59
C GLY A 131 -13.12 7.67 13.37
N VAL A 132 -12.58 6.70 12.62
CA VAL A 132 -11.87 7.01 11.37
C VAL A 132 -12.81 7.58 10.31
N ASP A 133 -12.30 8.42 9.40
CA ASP A 133 -13.12 9.06 8.37
C ASP A 133 -13.44 8.13 7.19
N ALA A 134 -12.62 7.11 6.94
CA ALA A 134 -12.84 6.09 5.90
C ALA A 134 -12.03 4.82 6.19
N VAL A 135 -12.41 3.71 5.57
CA VAL A 135 -11.63 2.46 5.61
C VAL A 135 -11.08 2.11 4.23
N ILE A 136 -9.86 1.53 4.22
CA ILE A 136 -9.26 0.95 3.03
C ILE A 136 -9.35 -0.57 3.15
N CYS A 137 -10.19 -1.20 2.35
CA CYS A 137 -10.38 -2.65 2.31
C CYS A 137 -9.29 -3.28 1.45
N GLU A 138 -8.29 -3.87 2.08
CA GLU A 138 -7.17 -4.46 1.36
C GLU A 138 -7.35 -5.96 1.17
N GLY A 139 -7.76 -6.35 -0.05
CA GLY A 139 -7.95 -7.76 -0.44
C GLY A 139 -6.64 -8.53 -0.55
N TYR A 140 -6.74 -9.86 -0.53
CA TYR A 140 -5.61 -10.79 -0.56
C TYR A 140 -4.77 -10.70 -1.84
N GLU A 141 -5.31 -10.16 -2.93
CA GLU A 141 -4.63 -9.93 -4.21
C GLU A 141 -3.54 -8.85 -4.13
N GLY A 142 -3.62 -7.95 -3.15
CA GLY A 142 -2.65 -6.86 -3.01
C GLY A 142 -1.24 -7.34 -2.68
N GLY A 143 -0.23 -6.53 -3.00
CA GLY A 143 1.19 -6.78 -2.70
C GLY A 143 1.60 -6.38 -1.29
N GLY A 144 2.71 -6.94 -0.81
CA GLY A 144 3.27 -6.65 0.51
C GLY A 144 2.53 -7.32 1.66
N HIS A 145 2.66 -6.74 2.86
CA HIS A 145 2.11 -7.33 4.07
C HIS A 145 0.58 -7.40 4.06
N LYS A 146 0.04 -8.58 4.38
CA LYS A 146 -1.38 -8.89 4.47
C LYS A 146 -1.71 -9.49 5.82
N ALA A 147 -2.96 -9.32 6.26
CA ALA A 147 -3.46 -10.11 7.38
C ALA A 147 -3.46 -11.61 7.02
N LEU A 148 -3.54 -12.48 8.05
CA LEU A 148 -3.64 -13.94 7.85
C LEU A 148 -5.00 -14.37 7.25
N THR A 149 -5.93 -13.44 7.04
CA THR A 149 -7.18 -13.67 6.33
C THR A 149 -6.95 -13.64 4.82
N GLU A 150 -7.46 -14.62 4.10
CA GLU A 150 -7.30 -14.74 2.64
C GLU A 150 -8.53 -14.24 1.88
N LEU A 151 -9.21 -13.19 2.43
CA LEU A 151 -10.36 -12.60 1.76
C LEU A 151 -9.93 -11.81 0.53
N THR A 152 -10.45 -12.21 -0.62
CA THR A 152 -10.24 -11.50 -1.88
C THR A 152 -11.01 -10.17 -1.89
N THR A 153 -10.58 -9.24 -2.71
CA THR A 153 -11.25 -7.94 -2.91
C THR A 153 -12.73 -8.13 -3.27
N MET A 154 -13.03 -9.12 -4.13
CA MET A 154 -14.38 -9.46 -4.57
C MET A 154 -15.33 -9.83 -3.42
N VAL A 155 -14.82 -10.42 -2.35
CA VAL A 155 -15.61 -10.86 -1.17
C VAL A 155 -15.53 -9.81 -0.06
N LEU A 156 -14.36 -9.25 0.18
CA LEU A 156 -14.12 -8.33 1.29
C LEU A 156 -14.93 -7.02 1.15
N VAL A 157 -14.90 -6.40 -0.04
CA VAL A 157 -15.53 -5.08 -0.25
C VAL A 157 -17.04 -5.12 0.06
N PRO A 158 -17.86 -6.03 -0.51
CA PRO A 158 -19.29 -6.04 -0.19
C PRO A 158 -19.61 -6.44 1.26
N MET A 159 -18.75 -7.27 1.89
CA MET A 159 -18.89 -7.56 3.32
C MET A 159 -18.67 -6.31 4.18
N VAL A 160 -17.70 -5.49 3.84
CA VAL A 160 -17.44 -4.23 4.56
C VAL A 160 -18.53 -3.21 4.24
N ALA A 161 -18.95 -3.09 2.98
CA ALA A 161 -20.05 -2.20 2.58
C ALA A 161 -21.37 -2.47 3.32
N SER A 162 -21.59 -3.73 3.70
CA SER A 162 -22.73 -4.11 4.52
C SER A 162 -22.54 -3.87 6.02
N ALA A 163 -21.33 -3.59 6.48
CA ALA A 163 -20.99 -3.54 7.90
C ALA A 163 -20.74 -2.12 8.46
N VAL A 164 -20.37 -1.16 7.60
CA VAL A 164 -20.04 0.21 8.02
C VAL A 164 -20.79 1.25 7.21
N SER A 165 -20.91 2.47 7.74
CA SER A 165 -21.58 3.61 7.10
C SER A 165 -20.58 4.67 6.58
N ILE A 166 -19.31 4.54 6.94
CA ILE A 166 -18.24 5.45 6.48
C ILE A 166 -17.75 5.06 5.09
N PRO A 167 -17.14 5.98 4.33
CA PRO A 167 -16.61 5.71 3.00
C PRO A 167 -15.64 4.53 2.96
N ILE A 168 -15.70 3.76 1.86
CA ILE A 168 -14.94 2.54 1.64
C ILE A 168 -14.06 2.70 0.41
N ILE A 169 -12.79 2.40 0.56
CA ILE A 169 -11.80 2.44 -0.51
C ILE A 169 -11.31 1.01 -0.74
N ALA A 170 -11.49 0.48 -1.95
CA ALA A 170 -11.06 -0.87 -2.30
C ALA A 170 -9.59 -0.90 -2.73
N GLY A 171 -8.81 -1.83 -2.18
CA GLY A 171 -7.41 -2.08 -2.55
C GLY A 171 -7.13 -3.55 -2.79
N GLY A 172 -6.18 -3.85 -3.67
CA GLY A 172 -5.79 -5.20 -4.05
C GLY A 172 -6.35 -5.65 -5.39
N GLY A 173 -5.46 -5.98 -6.35
CA GLY A 173 -5.82 -6.48 -7.66
C GLY A 173 -6.42 -5.45 -8.63
N ILE A 174 -6.28 -4.15 -8.35
CA ILE A 174 -6.87 -3.06 -9.13
C ILE A 174 -5.77 -2.26 -9.80
N CYS A 175 -5.77 -2.22 -11.14
CA CYS A 175 -4.76 -1.47 -11.92
C CYS A 175 -5.34 -0.66 -13.11
N ASP A 176 -6.62 -0.83 -13.46
CA ASP A 176 -7.28 -0.17 -14.58
C ASP A 176 -8.76 0.18 -14.31
N ALA A 177 -9.43 0.75 -15.30
CA ALA A 177 -10.84 1.17 -15.21
C ALA A 177 -11.80 0.01 -14.93
N ARG A 178 -11.51 -1.21 -15.39
CA ARG A 178 -12.35 -2.40 -15.14
C ARG A 178 -12.37 -2.72 -13.65
N GLY A 179 -11.20 -2.69 -13.02
CA GLY A 179 -11.07 -2.89 -11.56
C GLY A 179 -11.75 -1.77 -10.77
N LEU A 180 -11.64 -0.51 -11.21
CA LEU A 180 -12.36 0.61 -10.57
C LEU A 180 -13.87 0.44 -10.67
N VAL A 181 -14.42 0.15 -11.86
CA VAL A 181 -15.88 -0.08 -12.04
C VAL A 181 -16.34 -1.26 -11.19
N ALA A 182 -15.59 -2.36 -11.17
CA ALA A 182 -15.93 -3.51 -10.33
C ALA A 182 -15.94 -3.14 -8.84
N ALA A 183 -14.96 -2.39 -8.34
CA ALA A 183 -14.91 -1.93 -6.95
C ALA A 183 -16.12 -1.05 -6.58
N LEU A 184 -16.50 -0.12 -7.47
CA LEU A 184 -17.70 0.71 -7.29
C LEU A 184 -18.98 -0.15 -7.26
N ALA A 185 -19.09 -1.15 -8.15
CA ALA A 185 -20.24 -2.08 -8.17
C ALA A 185 -20.32 -2.95 -6.90
N LEU A 186 -19.20 -3.22 -6.25
CA LEU A 186 -19.12 -3.93 -4.97
C LEU A 186 -19.45 -3.06 -3.76
N GLY A 187 -19.64 -1.75 -3.94
CA GLY A 187 -20.00 -0.80 -2.89
C GLY A 187 -18.82 0.03 -2.34
N ALA A 188 -17.70 0.08 -3.03
CA ALA A 188 -16.62 1.00 -2.68
C ALA A 188 -16.89 2.42 -3.24
N ASP A 189 -16.37 3.45 -2.57
CA ASP A 189 -16.43 4.85 -2.99
C ASP A 189 -15.19 5.27 -3.79
N GLY A 190 -14.16 4.44 -3.80
CA GLY A 190 -12.90 4.68 -4.51
C GLY A 190 -11.95 3.49 -4.45
N VAL A 191 -10.76 3.67 -5.01
CA VAL A 191 -9.74 2.60 -5.06
C VAL A 191 -8.38 3.06 -4.52
N TYR A 192 -7.63 2.12 -3.94
CA TYR A 192 -6.27 2.29 -3.44
C TYR A 192 -5.34 1.33 -4.19
N MET A 193 -4.42 1.89 -4.97
CA MET A 193 -3.56 1.13 -5.87
C MET A 193 -2.09 1.22 -5.46
N GLY A 194 -1.41 0.09 -5.49
CA GLY A 194 0.04 0.00 -5.22
C GLY A 194 0.82 -0.36 -6.48
N THR A 195 0.72 -1.59 -6.92
CA THR A 195 1.55 -2.20 -7.98
C THR A 195 1.57 -1.38 -9.27
N ARG A 196 0.41 -0.89 -9.74
CA ARG A 196 0.34 -0.01 -10.92
C ARG A 196 1.24 1.23 -10.78
N PHE A 197 1.29 1.83 -9.60
CA PHE A 197 2.11 3.02 -9.35
C PHE A 197 3.59 2.71 -9.07
N ILE A 198 3.97 1.46 -8.76
CA ILE A 198 5.38 1.06 -8.78
C ILE A 198 5.95 1.21 -10.20
N ALA A 199 5.19 0.83 -11.22
CA ALA A 199 5.56 0.94 -12.62
C ALA A 199 5.20 2.32 -13.20
N THR A 200 5.62 3.40 -12.50
CA THR A 200 5.53 4.79 -13.00
C THR A 200 6.89 5.46 -13.01
N HIS A 201 7.02 6.52 -13.83
CA HIS A 201 8.28 7.26 -13.95
C HIS A 201 8.68 7.92 -12.63
N GLU A 202 7.70 8.45 -11.87
CA GLU A 202 7.92 9.18 -10.61
C GLU A 202 8.18 8.26 -9.40
N SER A 203 7.93 6.96 -9.51
CA SER A 203 8.24 6.00 -8.44
C SER A 203 9.75 5.91 -8.21
N ASP A 204 10.17 5.94 -6.93
CA ASP A 204 11.57 5.76 -6.52
C ASP A 204 12.08 4.31 -6.68
N ALA A 205 11.23 3.39 -7.12
CA ALA A 205 11.62 2.00 -7.35
C ALA A 205 12.75 1.91 -8.40
N HIS A 206 13.75 1.06 -8.10
CA HIS A 206 14.84 0.81 -9.03
C HIS A 206 14.32 0.39 -10.41
N PRO A 207 14.94 0.81 -11.54
CA PRO A 207 14.46 0.47 -12.89
C PRO A 207 14.26 -1.03 -13.14
N LYS A 208 15.09 -1.89 -12.54
CA LYS A 208 14.92 -3.35 -12.62
C LYS A 208 13.64 -3.85 -11.96
N VAL A 209 13.15 -3.17 -10.90
CA VAL A 209 11.87 -3.49 -10.25
C VAL A 209 10.72 -3.19 -11.21
N LYS A 210 10.72 -1.99 -11.81
CA LYS A 210 9.70 -1.61 -12.82
C LYS A 210 9.69 -2.60 -13.98
N ARG A 211 10.89 -3.00 -14.45
CA ARG A 211 11.03 -4.00 -15.51
C ARG A 211 10.48 -5.37 -15.11
N ALA A 212 10.79 -5.84 -13.89
CA ALA A 212 10.27 -7.12 -13.38
C ALA A 212 8.73 -7.16 -13.32
N ILE A 213 8.09 -6.00 -13.02
CA ILE A 213 6.63 -5.89 -13.06
C ILE A 213 6.11 -5.96 -14.50
N ILE A 214 6.73 -5.25 -15.46
CA ILE A 214 6.33 -5.26 -16.87
C ILE A 214 6.50 -6.66 -17.51
N ASP A 215 7.52 -7.40 -17.10
CA ASP A 215 7.79 -8.75 -17.58
C ASP A 215 6.96 -9.82 -16.88
N ALA A 216 6.18 -9.44 -15.86
CA ALA A 216 5.36 -10.38 -15.10
C ALA A 216 4.24 -10.97 -15.97
N GLN A 217 4.01 -12.26 -15.79
CA GLN A 217 2.91 -12.99 -16.43
C GLN A 217 1.82 -13.32 -15.40
N ASP A 218 0.79 -14.04 -15.81
CA ASP A 218 -0.19 -14.59 -14.90
C ASP A 218 0.47 -15.49 -13.84
N ALA A 219 -0.15 -15.61 -12.68
CA ALA A 219 0.39 -16.36 -11.54
C ALA A 219 1.83 -15.98 -11.13
N CYS A 220 2.24 -14.75 -11.39
CA CYS A 220 3.60 -14.23 -11.14
C CYS A 220 3.93 -14.01 -9.67
N THR A 221 2.96 -14.01 -8.77
CA THR A 221 3.17 -13.74 -7.34
C THR A 221 2.95 -14.96 -6.47
N VAL A 222 3.52 -14.93 -5.27
CA VAL A 222 3.33 -15.93 -4.23
C VAL A 222 3.16 -15.25 -2.88
N SER A 223 2.36 -15.83 -1.98
CA SER A 223 2.28 -15.41 -0.59
C SER A 223 3.21 -16.24 0.27
N ILE A 224 4.07 -15.59 1.03
CA ILE A 224 4.92 -16.20 2.05
C ILE A 224 4.39 -15.83 3.43
N ARG A 225 4.45 -16.74 4.39
CA ARG A 225 4.05 -16.49 5.76
C ARG A 225 5.22 -15.90 6.53
N LYS A 226 5.06 -14.69 7.05
CA LYS A 226 6.02 -14.03 7.91
C LYS A 226 5.43 -13.91 9.31
N TRP A 227 5.83 -14.80 10.21
CA TRP A 227 5.39 -14.80 11.61
C TRP A 227 3.86 -14.59 11.77
N ILE A 228 3.40 -13.36 11.96
CA ILE A 228 1.98 -12.99 12.21
C ILE A 228 1.26 -12.39 11.00
N VAL A 229 1.90 -12.33 9.82
CA VAL A 229 1.34 -11.77 8.58
C VAL A 229 1.69 -12.64 7.39
N TYR A 230 0.93 -12.49 6.31
CA TYR A 230 1.40 -12.89 4.98
C TYR A 230 2.11 -11.71 4.30
N ALA A 231 3.05 -12.00 3.41
CA ALA A 231 3.55 -11.05 2.43
C ALA A 231 3.33 -11.62 1.04
N ARG A 232 2.81 -10.81 0.12
CA ARG A 232 2.71 -11.18 -1.30
C ARG A 232 3.80 -10.50 -2.07
N ASP A 233 4.61 -11.31 -2.73
CA ASP A 233 5.78 -10.90 -3.46
C ASP A 233 5.79 -11.47 -4.87
N LEU A 234 6.50 -10.81 -5.79
CA LEU A 234 6.81 -11.37 -7.09
C LEU A 234 7.71 -12.61 -6.89
N LYS A 235 7.41 -13.69 -7.63
CA LYS A 235 8.21 -14.93 -7.58
C LYS A 235 9.63 -14.66 -8.05
N ASN A 236 10.61 -15.03 -7.25
CA ASN A 236 12.05 -14.91 -7.52
C ASN A 236 12.84 -15.89 -6.64
N ALA A 237 14.17 -15.90 -6.74
CA ALA A 237 15.01 -16.79 -5.96
C ALA A 237 14.87 -16.60 -4.44
N PHE A 238 14.59 -15.36 -3.98
CA PHE A 238 14.27 -15.09 -2.58
C PHE A 238 13.02 -15.86 -2.12
N THR A 239 11.90 -15.73 -2.84
CA THR A 239 10.64 -16.39 -2.45
C THR A 239 10.74 -17.90 -2.50
N GLU A 240 11.44 -18.47 -3.49
CA GLU A 240 11.67 -19.90 -3.61
C GLU A 240 12.43 -20.44 -2.39
N ARG A 241 13.57 -19.84 -2.06
CA ARG A 241 14.37 -20.24 -0.89
C ARG A 241 13.63 -20.03 0.43
N TYR A 242 12.90 -18.94 0.58
CA TYR A 242 12.12 -18.70 1.79
C TYR A 242 11.06 -19.80 2.01
N LEU A 243 10.33 -20.18 0.95
CA LEU A 243 9.36 -21.28 1.00
C LEU A 243 10.01 -22.64 1.28
N GLU A 244 11.17 -22.91 0.68
CA GLU A 244 11.96 -24.12 0.99
C GLU A 244 12.37 -24.17 2.47
N MET A 245 12.81 -23.04 3.04
CA MET A 245 13.13 -22.92 4.46
C MET A 245 11.90 -23.21 5.34
N GLN A 246 10.76 -22.65 4.99
CA GLN A 246 9.49 -22.94 5.71
C GLN A 246 9.11 -24.41 5.63
N HIS A 247 9.17 -25.04 4.46
CA HIS A 247 8.83 -26.45 4.25
C HIS A 247 9.75 -27.40 5.03
N ARG A 248 11.03 -27.08 5.18
CA ARG A 248 11.97 -27.87 6.00
C ARG A 248 11.84 -27.63 7.51
N GLY A 249 10.94 -26.74 7.93
CA GLY A 249 10.73 -26.40 9.34
C GLY A 249 11.83 -25.53 9.95
N ALA A 250 12.40 -24.61 9.17
CA ALA A 250 13.36 -23.63 9.69
C ALA A 250 12.76 -22.82 10.86
N SER A 251 13.59 -22.50 11.83
CA SER A 251 13.18 -21.72 13.01
C SER A 251 12.81 -20.28 12.62
N ASP A 252 12.01 -19.61 13.45
CA ASP A 252 11.68 -18.21 13.26
C ASP A 252 12.94 -17.33 13.21
N GLU A 253 13.97 -17.66 13.99
CA GLU A 253 15.25 -16.94 14.01
C GLU A 253 15.99 -17.09 12.67
N GLU A 254 16.00 -18.28 12.07
CA GLU A 254 16.61 -18.51 10.75
C GLU A 254 15.86 -17.73 9.67
N LEU A 255 14.52 -17.76 9.71
CA LEU A 255 13.69 -17.02 8.77
C LEU A 255 13.86 -15.50 8.90
N LEU A 256 13.90 -14.96 10.11
CA LEU A 256 14.14 -13.53 10.34
C LEU A 256 15.50 -13.09 9.85
N ARG A 257 16.56 -13.87 10.11
CA ARG A 257 17.93 -13.57 9.59
C ARG A 257 17.93 -13.54 8.06
N PHE A 258 17.26 -14.50 7.44
CA PHE A 258 17.14 -14.54 5.98
C PHE A 258 16.41 -13.30 5.43
N LEU A 259 15.32 -12.87 6.10
CA LEU A 259 14.60 -11.64 5.73
C LEU A 259 15.45 -10.38 5.86
N ASP A 260 16.29 -10.27 6.90
CA ASP A 260 17.20 -9.14 7.08
C ASP A 260 18.24 -9.05 5.94
N GLU A 261 18.76 -10.18 5.50
CA GLU A 261 19.74 -10.28 4.41
C GLU A 261 19.13 -10.03 3.02
N HIS A 262 17.84 -10.37 2.85
CA HIS A 262 17.10 -10.34 1.58
C HIS A 262 15.94 -9.32 1.61
N SER A 263 16.12 -8.20 2.29
CA SER A 263 15.08 -7.22 2.57
C SER A 263 14.47 -6.55 1.34
N MET A 264 13.32 -5.92 1.52
CA MET A 264 12.70 -5.04 0.51
C MET A 264 13.65 -3.94 0.01
N TYR A 265 14.51 -3.39 0.87
CA TYR A 265 15.51 -2.40 0.49
C TYR A 265 16.46 -2.95 -0.59
N ARG A 266 16.89 -4.21 -0.47
CA ARG A 266 17.76 -4.88 -1.44
C ARG A 266 17.11 -4.94 -2.84
N ALA A 267 15.84 -5.30 -2.92
CA ALA A 267 15.11 -5.30 -4.20
C ALA A 267 14.78 -3.89 -4.67
N LEU A 268 14.05 -3.13 -3.84
CA LEU A 268 13.38 -1.89 -4.27
C LEU A 268 14.36 -0.74 -4.52
N VAL A 269 15.44 -0.64 -3.75
CA VAL A 269 16.41 0.46 -3.81
C VAL A 269 17.70 0.03 -4.51
N GLN A 270 18.26 -1.14 -4.18
CA GLN A 270 19.51 -1.62 -4.78
C GLN A 270 19.31 -2.36 -6.12
N GLY A 271 18.06 -2.76 -6.44
CA GLY A 271 17.73 -3.39 -7.72
C GLY A 271 18.10 -4.86 -7.83
N ASP A 272 18.33 -5.54 -6.70
CA ASP A 272 18.53 -7.00 -6.68
C ASP A 272 17.17 -7.70 -6.65
N VAL A 273 16.53 -7.75 -7.81
CA VAL A 273 15.17 -8.31 -7.99
C VAL A 273 15.11 -9.83 -7.87
N GLN A 274 16.25 -10.52 -7.82
CA GLN A 274 16.30 -11.97 -7.65
C GLN A 274 16.43 -12.37 -6.17
N GLU A 275 17.29 -11.67 -5.44
CA GLU A 275 17.65 -12.02 -4.08
C GLU A 275 16.99 -11.17 -3.01
N GLY A 276 16.33 -10.07 -3.40
CA GLY A 276 15.59 -9.20 -2.49
C GLY A 276 14.08 -9.48 -2.51
N GLU A 277 13.44 -9.17 -1.39
CA GLU A 277 11.98 -9.20 -1.27
C GLU A 277 11.33 -8.15 -2.17
N LEU A 278 10.43 -8.59 -3.05
CA LEU A 278 9.81 -7.73 -4.08
C LEU A 278 8.28 -7.69 -3.93
N PRO A 279 7.73 -6.84 -3.04
CA PRO A 279 6.30 -6.74 -2.81
C PRO A 279 5.54 -6.35 -4.07
N CYS A 280 4.58 -7.18 -4.48
CA CYS A 280 3.84 -6.99 -5.71
C CYS A 280 2.47 -7.68 -5.64
N GLY A 281 1.41 -7.01 -6.11
CA GLY A 281 0.06 -7.56 -6.21
C GLY A 281 -0.11 -8.47 -7.43
N GLN A 282 -1.19 -9.23 -7.44
CA GLN A 282 -1.51 -10.14 -8.56
C GLN A 282 -1.79 -9.39 -9.87
N ASP A 283 -2.16 -8.11 -9.78
CA ASP A 283 -2.36 -7.21 -10.91
C ASP A 283 -1.07 -6.89 -11.70
N ALA A 284 0.09 -7.32 -11.24
CA ALA A 284 1.36 -7.16 -11.98
C ALA A 284 1.28 -7.74 -13.39
N GLY A 285 0.69 -8.92 -13.57
CA GLY A 285 0.52 -9.55 -14.89
C GLY A 285 -0.41 -8.80 -15.85
N MET A 286 -1.02 -7.69 -15.42
CA MET A 286 -1.85 -6.81 -16.24
C MET A 286 -1.16 -5.49 -16.58
N ILE A 287 0.07 -5.28 -16.13
CA ILE A 287 0.83 -4.03 -16.28
C ILE A 287 1.94 -4.25 -17.31
N ASP A 288 1.81 -3.65 -18.47
CA ASP A 288 2.66 -3.87 -19.64
C ASP A 288 3.55 -2.67 -20.00
N GLU A 289 3.37 -1.53 -19.32
CA GLU A 289 4.12 -0.31 -19.62
C GLU A 289 4.43 0.53 -18.37
N VAL A 290 5.54 1.27 -18.40
CA VAL A 290 5.86 2.32 -17.43
C VAL A 290 5.28 3.64 -17.93
N LEU A 291 4.41 4.26 -17.14
CA LEU A 291 3.73 5.52 -17.47
C LEU A 291 4.07 6.61 -16.46
N TYR A 292 3.72 7.85 -16.77
CA TYR A 292 3.60 8.88 -15.75
C TYR A 292 2.34 8.65 -14.90
N ALA A 293 2.40 8.99 -13.61
CA ALA A 293 1.25 8.79 -12.70
C ALA A 293 -0.01 9.52 -13.20
N ALA A 294 0.15 10.69 -13.80
CA ALA A 294 -0.95 11.43 -14.42
C ALA A 294 -1.58 10.70 -15.60
N GLU A 295 -0.80 9.97 -16.39
CA GLU A 295 -1.30 9.17 -17.53
C GLU A 295 -2.09 7.97 -17.03
N VAL A 296 -1.62 7.29 -15.97
CA VAL A 296 -2.36 6.18 -15.34
C VAL A 296 -3.75 6.65 -14.92
N ILE A 297 -3.84 7.76 -14.17
CA ILE A 297 -5.12 8.30 -13.71
C ILE A 297 -6.00 8.74 -14.89
N LYS A 298 -5.43 9.46 -15.86
CA LYS A 298 -6.16 9.92 -17.04
C LYS A 298 -6.70 8.77 -17.86
N LYS A 299 -5.90 7.72 -18.12
CA LYS A 299 -6.35 6.52 -18.85
C LYS A 299 -7.49 5.83 -18.10
N MET A 300 -7.34 5.65 -16.78
CA MET A 300 -8.36 5.03 -15.93
C MET A 300 -9.69 5.78 -15.99
N VAL A 301 -9.67 7.10 -15.79
CA VAL A 301 -10.88 7.93 -15.81
C VAL A 301 -11.50 7.97 -17.23
N ALA A 302 -10.71 8.09 -18.27
CA ALA A 302 -11.20 8.12 -19.65
C ALA A 302 -11.89 6.81 -20.09
N GLN A 303 -11.50 5.68 -19.49
CA GLN A 303 -12.05 4.37 -19.82
C GLN A 303 -13.28 3.99 -18.96
N LEU A 304 -13.68 4.80 -17.97
CA LEU A 304 -14.83 4.48 -17.11
C LEU A 304 -16.13 4.33 -17.91
N MET A 305 -16.48 5.34 -18.71
CA MET A 305 -17.73 5.28 -19.50
C MET A 305 -17.71 4.16 -20.53
N PRO A 306 -16.66 3.93 -21.33
CA PRO A 306 -16.56 2.76 -22.20
C PRO A 306 -16.78 1.43 -21.50
N VAL A 307 -16.20 1.23 -20.30
CA VAL A 307 -16.43 0.00 -19.54
C VAL A 307 -17.87 -0.14 -19.07
N LEU A 308 -18.49 0.95 -18.60
CA LEU A 308 -19.90 0.94 -18.18
C LEU A 308 -20.85 0.68 -19.36
N GLU A 309 -20.59 1.24 -20.53
CA GLU A 309 -21.38 1.01 -21.73
C GLU A 309 -21.30 -0.45 -22.19
N ASP A 310 -20.09 -1.03 -22.23
CA ASP A 310 -19.89 -2.46 -22.53
C ASP A 310 -20.63 -3.37 -21.52
N LEU A 311 -20.59 -3.05 -20.22
CA LEU A 311 -21.33 -3.79 -19.22
C LEU A 311 -22.84 -3.69 -19.43
N ARG A 312 -23.38 -2.49 -19.66
CA ARG A 312 -24.80 -2.30 -19.96
C ARG A 312 -25.23 -3.14 -21.15
N ASP A 313 -24.44 -3.13 -22.23
CA ASP A 313 -24.76 -3.89 -23.43
C ASP A 313 -24.78 -5.40 -23.18
N ARG A 314 -23.80 -5.93 -22.40
CA ARG A 314 -23.78 -7.34 -21.97
C ARG A 314 -24.98 -7.72 -21.12
N VAL A 315 -25.46 -6.85 -20.21
CA VAL A 315 -26.59 -7.14 -19.31
C VAL A 315 -27.93 -6.97 -20.05
N SER A 316 -27.98 -6.17 -21.12
CA SER A 316 -29.23 -5.96 -21.90
C SER A 316 -29.76 -7.23 -22.60
N PHE A 317 -28.97 -8.29 -22.67
CA PHE A 317 -29.36 -9.60 -23.21
C PHE A 317 -29.97 -10.56 -22.14
N LEU A 318 -29.92 -10.17 -20.85
CA LEU A 318 -30.49 -10.96 -19.75
C LEU A 318 -31.95 -10.53 -19.44
#